data_8aeb166f85b86bbd08721c674dffb71b
#
_entry.id   8aeb166f85b86bbd08721c674dffb71b
#
_cell.length_a   1.000
_cell.length_b   1.000
_cell.length_c   1.000
_cell.angle_alpha   90.00
_cell.angle_beta   90.00
_cell.angle_gamma   90.00
#
_symmetry.space_group_name_H-M   'P 1'
#
loop_
_entity.id
_entity.type
_entity.pdbx_description
1 polymer ?
#
loop_
_entity_poly.entity_id
_entity_poly.type
_entity_poly.pdbx_seq_one_letter_code
_entity_poly.pdbx_strand_id
1 'polypeptide(L)'
;MASRASYGQWLLARAKERRPGSDLGNRPAFMVEIQDEFDPPFEAVEPAACCGAVLFNSPHSGRVYPGAFLLASRLDLATLRRSEDSFVDDLIAGLVERGHPIMRAHFPRCYVDVNREPYELDPRMFEGRLPSFANTRSMRVAGGLGTVARVVGDAQEIYDQRISVAEALRRIELLYKPYHRTLRRLFMRVHREFGAAILVDCHSMPSGTAGRDERPRADLVIGDRYGTSCVPVVSETLETALRGFGYAVSRNKPYAGGFITEHYGNPATGLHAVQLEINRALYMDERRYERSASFDRLAGELEILAARLAEIPLEELRPYRAAAE
;
A
#
# COMPACT_ATOMS: atom_id res chain seq x y z
N MET A 1 4.44 -6.74 30.28
CA MET A 1 3.00 -6.99 30.53
C MET A 1 2.29 -5.64 30.49
N ALA A 2 1.81 -5.21 29.34
CA ALA A 2 0.97 -4.02 29.20
C ALA A 2 -0.39 -4.49 28.68
N SER A 3 -1.46 -4.14 29.42
CA SER A 3 -2.80 -4.68 29.29
C SER A 3 -3.53 -4.23 28.03
N ARG A 4 -4.27 -5.15 27.46
CA ARG A 4 -5.21 -4.98 26.36
C ARG A 4 -6.29 -3.94 26.70
N ALA A 5 -6.15 -2.71 26.22
CA ALA A 5 -7.31 -1.84 26.05
C ALA A 5 -7.90 -2.14 24.66
N SER A 6 -9.16 -2.59 24.60
CA SER A 6 -9.85 -2.82 23.34
C SER A 6 -10.04 -1.49 22.58
N TYR A 7 -10.01 -1.54 21.25
CA TYR A 7 -10.23 -0.38 20.35
C TYR A 7 -11.48 0.44 20.74
N GLY A 8 -12.52 -0.22 21.27
CA GLY A 8 -13.71 0.44 21.80
C GLY A 8 -13.44 1.29 23.05
N GLN A 9 -12.48 0.91 23.90
CA GLN A 9 -12.09 1.71 25.06
C GLN A 9 -11.25 2.93 24.66
N TRP A 10 -10.45 2.81 23.60
CA TRP A 10 -9.69 3.93 23.04
C TRP A 10 -10.60 5.00 22.42
N LEU A 11 -11.65 4.60 21.69
CA LEU A 11 -12.68 5.52 21.17
C LEU A 11 -13.45 6.23 22.29
N LEU A 12 -13.78 5.53 23.38
CA LEU A 12 -14.45 6.10 24.55
C LEU A 12 -13.53 7.01 25.38
N ALA A 13 -12.23 6.74 25.42
CA ALA A 13 -11.26 7.58 26.11
C ALA A 13 -11.07 8.93 25.39
N ARG A 14 -10.95 8.93 24.05
CA ARG A 14 -10.84 10.18 23.25
C ARG A 14 -12.10 11.04 23.28
N ALA A 15 -13.29 10.43 23.43
CA ALA A 15 -14.54 11.17 23.59
C ALA A 15 -14.62 11.93 24.93
N LYS A 16 -13.86 11.51 25.95
CA LYS A 16 -13.84 12.13 27.27
C LYS A 16 -12.79 13.25 27.45
N GLU A 17 -11.80 13.33 26.57
CA GLU A 17 -10.71 14.34 26.66
C GLU A 17 -11.01 15.67 25.95
N ARG A 18 -12.20 15.85 25.36
CA ARG A 18 -12.60 17.13 24.77
C ARG A 18 -12.88 18.16 25.90
N ARG A 19 -12.00 19.14 26.02
CA ARG A 19 -12.19 20.32 26.89
C ARG A 19 -13.45 21.09 26.44
N PRO A 20 -14.33 21.52 27.36
CA PRO A 20 -15.44 22.41 27.03
C PRO A 20 -14.89 23.84 26.88
N GLY A 21 -15.02 24.42 25.69
CA GLY A 21 -14.74 25.83 25.48
C GLY A 21 -14.12 26.17 24.12
N SER A 22 -14.83 25.89 23.03
CA SER A 22 -14.67 26.66 21.79
C SER A 22 -16.00 26.72 21.06
N ASP A 23 -16.42 27.92 20.76
CA ASP A 23 -17.64 28.34 20.10
C ASP A 23 -17.79 27.63 18.74
N LEU A 24 -18.54 26.54 18.69
CA LEU A 24 -18.89 25.83 17.46
C LEU A 24 -20.33 26.21 17.09
N GLY A 25 -20.47 27.38 16.44
CA GLY A 25 -21.71 27.74 15.75
C GLY A 25 -22.15 26.65 14.79
N ASN A 26 -23.28 26.03 15.08
CA ASN A 26 -24.25 25.34 14.24
C ASN A 26 -23.69 24.62 12.98
N ARG A 27 -22.72 23.72 13.12
CA ARG A 27 -22.29 22.78 12.08
C ARG A 27 -23.05 21.46 12.25
N PRO A 28 -23.68 20.93 11.20
CA PRO A 28 -24.35 19.64 11.30
C PRO A 28 -23.33 18.54 11.67
N ALA A 29 -23.73 17.59 12.52
CA ALA A 29 -22.92 16.59 13.20
C ALA A 29 -22.15 15.61 12.29
N PHE A 30 -22.28 15.70 10.95
CA PHE A 30 -21.59 14.85 9.99
C PHE A 30 -20.45 15.53 9.20
N MET A 31 -20.01 16.72 9.60
CA MET A 31 -18.80 17.33 9.08
C MET A 31 -17.60 17.14 10.03
N VAL A 32 -17.36 15.90 10.45
CA VAL A 32 -16.01 15.54 10.86
C VAL A 32 -15.17 15.55 9.60
N GLU A 33 -14.17 16.43 9.51
CA GLU A 33 -13.30 16.47 8.34
C GLU A 33 -12.54 15.15 8.26
N ILE A 34 -12.33 14.59 7.05
CA ILE A 34 -11.54 13.36 6.85
C ILE A 34 -10.19 13.47 7.57
N GLN A 35 -9.61 14.67 7.62
CA GLN A 35 -8.35 14.97 8.30
C GLN A 35 -8.40 14.76 9.81
N ASP A 36 -9.57 14.90 10.43
CA ASP A 36 -9.73 14.71 11.89
C ASP A 36 -9.76 13.22 12.30
N GLU A 37 -10.03 12.31 11.35
CA GLU A 37 -10.05 10.87 11.60
C GLU A 37 -8.69 10.21 11.29
N PHE A 38 -7.89 10.85 10.43
CA PHE A 38 -6.52 10.41 10.09
C PHE A 38 -5.53 11.50 10.53
N ASP A 39 -4.77 11.26 11.57
CA ASP A 39 -3.74 12.19 12.04
C ASP A 39 -2.44 11.44 12.39
N PRO A 40 -1.51 11.34 11.43
CA PRO A 40 -1.59 11.68 10.00
C PRO A 40 -2.26 10.58 9.15
N PRO A 41 -2.74 10.87 7.92
CA PRO A 41 -3.32 9.86 7.03
C PRO A 41 -2.31 8.88 6.45
N PHE A 42 -1.05 9.26 6.39
CA PHE A 42 0.08 8.45 5.95
C PHE A 42 1.37 9.04 6.52
N GLU A 43 2.43 8.26 6.52
CA GLU A 43 3.75 8.69 6.97
C GLU A 43 4.81 8.41 5.90
N ALA A 44 5.75 9.35 5.76
CA ALA A 44 7.03 9.14 5.11
C ALA A 44 8.11 9.24 6.20
N VAL A 45 8.71 8.11 6.56
CA VAL A 45 9.74 8.05 7.59
C VAL A 45 11.09 7.97 6.90
N GLU A 46 11.94 8.95 7.20
CA GLU A 46 13.22 9.13 6.53
C GLU A 46 14.36 8.84 7.51
N PRO A 47 15.38 8.06 7.11
CA PRO A 47 16.56 7.86 7.94
C PRO A 47 17.40 9.15 8.02
N ALA A 48 18.31 9.22 8.99
CA ALA A 48 19.26 10.34 9.11
C ALA A 48 20.15 10.47 7.86
N ALA A 49 20.52 9.35 7.23
CA ALA A 49 21.21 9.28 5.94
C ALA A 49 20.75 8.03 5.19
N CYS A 50 20.60 8.11 3.87
CA CYS A 50 20.29 6.95 3.06
C CYS A 50 21.54 6.10 2.85
N CYS A 51 21.42 4.75 2.96
CA CYS A 51 22.51 3.82 2.74
C CYS A 51 22.65 3.38 1.27
N GLY A 52 21.68 3.74 0.39
CA GLY A 52 21.68 3.40 -1.03
C GLY A 52 20.43 3.88 -1.73
N ALA A 53 20.32 3.54 -2.99
CA ALA A 53 19.27 4.03 -3.90
C ALA A 53 17.91 3.31 -3.72
N VAL A 54 17.55 2.88 -2.50
CA VAL A 54 16.37 2.02 -2.25
C VAL A 54 15.45 2.67 -1.25
N LEU A 55 14.13 2.66 -1.54
CA LEU A 55 13.07 3.03 -0.60
C LEU A 55 11.91 2.03 -0.68
N PHE A 56 11.13 1.99 0.38
CA PHE A 56 10.04 1.03 0.52
C PHE A 56 8.70 1.75 0.71
N ASN A 57 7.63 1.11 0.22
CA ASN A 57 6.27 1.62 0.31
C ASN A 57 5.32 0.52 0.77
N SER A 58 4.41 0.82 1.70
CA SER A 58 3.30 -0.04 2.11
C SER A 58 1.98 0.72 1.97
N PRO A 59 1.34 0.65 0.80
CA PRO A 59 0.16 1.46 0.51
C PRO A 59 -1.14 0.91 1.10
N HIS A 60 -1.15 -0.35 1.55
CA HIS A 60 -2.38 -1.09 1.88
C HIS A 60 -2.42 -1.66 3.31
N SER A 61 -1.46 -1.30 4.17
CA SER A 61 -1.45 -1.76 5.57
C SER A 61 -2.31 -0.91 6.51
N GLY A 62 -2.96 0.13 5.96
CA GLY A 62 -3.76 1.07 6.75
C GLY A 62 -4.94 0.40 7.43
N ARG A 63 -5.09 0.68 8.73
CA ARG A 63 -6.06 0.05 9.65
C ARG A 63 -6.87 1.07 10.46
N VAL A 64 -6.81 2.34 10.08
CA VAL A 64 -7.64 3.40 10.65
C VAL A 64 -8.90 3.54 9.77
N TYR A 65 -10.02 3.07 10.26
CA TYR A 65 -11.31 3.09 9.56
C TYR A 65 -12.14 4.27 10.03
N PRO A 66 -12.49 5.23 9.15
CA PRO A 66 -13.36 6.34 9.50
C PRO A 66 -14.70 5.88 10.05
N GLY A 67 -15.18 6.52 11.13
CA GLY A 67 -16.45 6.17 11.75
C GLY A 67 -17.63 6.33 10.79
N ALA A 68 -17.63 7.38 9.97
CA ALA A 68 -18.64 7.58 8.93
C ALA A 68 -18.61 6.49 7.85
N PHE A 69 -17.42 5.98 7.51
CA PHE A 69 -17.28 4.87 6.56
C PHE A 69 -17.84 3.56 7.12
N LEU A 70 -17.53 3.26 8.40
CA LEU A 70 -18.07 2.07 9.08
C LEU A 70 -19.59 2.11 9.17
N LEU A 71 -20.18 3.28 9.43
CA LEU A 71 -21.65 3.47 9.48
C LEU A 71 -22.31 3.32 8.09
N ALA A 72 -21.62 3.67 7.01
CA ALA A 72 -22.11 3.54 5.64
C ALA A 72 -21.89 2.14 5.04
N SER A 73 -21.10 1.31 5.72
CA SER A 73 -20.78 -0.05 5.29
C SER A 73 -21.86 -1.04 5.74
N ARG A 74 -22.26 -1.96 4.85
CA ARG A 74 -23.06 -3.14 5.21
C ARG A 74 -22.20 -4.29 5.78
N LEU A 75 -20.88 -4.16 5.71
CA LEU A 75 -19.94 -5.16 6.16
C LEU A 75 -19.42 -4.81 7.54
N ASP A 76 -19.14 -5.81 8.34
CA ASP A 76 -18.44 -5.63 9.60
C ASP A 76 -16.95 -5.33 9.39
N LEU A 77 -16.30 -4.85 10.43
CA LEU A 77 -14.88 -4.48 10.38
C LEU A 77 -13.99 -5.69 10.02
N ALA A 78 -14.29 -6.88 10.50
CA ALA A 78 -13.48 -8.07 10.22
C ALA A 78 -13.51 -8.42 8.72
N THR A 79 -14.66 -8.27 8.08
CA THR A 79 -14.82 -8.47 6.62
C THR A 79 -14.10 -7.39 5.82
N LEU A 80 -14.21 -6.12 6.20
CA LEU A 80 -13.48 -5.01 5.55
C LEU A 80 -11.97 -5.23 5.63
N ARG A 81 -11.46 -5.70 6.77
CA ARG A 81 -10.04 -5.99 7.00
C ARG A 81 -9.46 -7.09 6.12
N ARG A 82 -10.26 -7.93 5.50
CA ARG A 82 -9.77 -8.94 4.53
C ARG A 82 -9.02 -8.31 3.36
N SER A 83 -9.32 -7.05 3.04
CA SER A 83 -8.63 -6.29 1.99
C SER A 83 -7.29 -5.69 2.44
N GLU A 84 -6.99 -5.64 3.75
CA GLU A 84 -5.73 -5.11 4.25
C GLU A 84 -4.54 -5.99 3.87
N ASP A 85 -3.41 -5.38 3.60
CA ASP A 85 -2.11 -6.03 3.66
C ASP A 85 -1.58 -5.88 5.11
N SER A 86 -2.30 -6.52 6.05
CA SER A 86 -2.08 -6.35 7.49
C SER A 86 -0.64 -6.63 7.88
N PHE A 87 -0.04 -5.75 8.70
CA PHE A 87 1.31 -5.84 9.23
C PHE A 87 2.46 -5.72 8.22
N VAL A 88 2.22 -5.46 6.92
CA VAL A 88 3.31 -5.25 5.97
C VAL A 88 4.11 -3.99 6.31
N ASP A 89 3.43 -2.93 6.77
CA ASP A 89 4.06 -1.72 7.32
C ASP A 89 4.98 -2.02 8.51
N ASP A 90 4.57 -2.96 9.37
CA ASP A 90 5.36 -3.38 10.52
C ASP A 90 6.56 -4.27 10.11
N LEU A 91 6.41 -5.11 9.07
CA LEU A 91 7.51 -5.93 8.52
C LEU A 91 8.67 -5.08 7.99
N ILE A 92 8.35 -3.92 7.39
CA ILE A 92 9.36 -3.03 6.81
C ILE A 92 9.80 -1.90 7.75
N ALA A 93 9.21 -1.79 8.94
CA ALA A 93 9.46 -0.66 9.84
C ALA A 93 10.94 -0.52 10.25
N GLY A 94 11.64 -1.64 10.48
CA GLY A 94 13.06 -1.67 10.84
C GLY A 94 14.01 -1.17 9.74
N LEU A 95 13.55 -1.08 8.50
CA LEU A 95 14.37 -0.64 7.36
C LEU A 95 14.82 0.83 7.49
N VAL A 96 14.08 1.66 8.23
CA VAL A 96 14.48 3.06 8.48
C VAL A 96 15.79 3.13 9.25
N GLU A 97 15.95 2.28 10.29
CA GLU A 97 17.17 2.20 11.08
C GLU A 97 18.34 1.65 10.25
N ARG A 98 18.04 0.93 9.17
CA ARG A 98 19.04 0.43 8.20
C ARG A 98 19.36 1.43 7.08
N GLY A 99 18.81 2.65 7.14
CA GLY A 99 19.10 3.71 6.17
C GLY A 99 18.20 3.72 4.94
N HIS A 100 17.02 3.06 4.99
CA HIS A 100 16.07 3.05 3.89
C HIS A 100 14.82 3.89 4.22
N PRO A 101 14.48 4.90 3.41
CA PRO A 101 13.21 5.62 3.57
C PRO A 101 12.03 4.68 3.38
N ILE A 102 10.99 4.85 4.19
CA ILE A 102 9.73 4.13 4.03
C ILE A 102 8.56 5.08 3.93
N MET A 103 7.52 4.66 3.20
CA MET A 103 6.23 5.31 3.19
C MET A 103 5.12 4.30 3.49
N ARG A 104 4.13 4.69 4.32
CA ARG A 104 3.01 3.82 4.66
C ARG A 104 1.70 4.60 4.76
N ALA A 105 0.59 4.00 4.28
CA ALA A 105 -0.74 4.55 4.45
C ALA A 105 -1.34 4.10 5.79
N HIS A 106 -2.14 4.99 6.43
CA HIS A 106 -2.91 4.64 7.62
C HIS A 106 -4.39 4.39 7.30
N PHE A 107 -4.89 4.93 6.18
CA PHE A 107 -6.23 4.65 5.69
C PHE A 107 -6.31 3.28 4.99
N PRO A 108 -7.43 2.55 5.12
CA PRO A 108 -7.56 1.24 4.50
C PRO A 108 -7.79 1.36 2.98
N ARG A 109 -7.26 0.41 2.22
CA ARG A 109 -7.39 0.40 0.76
C ARG A 109 -8.85 0.30 0.27
N CYS A 110 -9.74 -0.27 1.05
CA CYS A 110 -11.17 -0.32 0.71
C CYS A 110 -11.87 1.05 0.84
N TYR A 111 -11.25 2.02 1.52
CA TYR A 111 -11.70 3.41 1.59
C TYR A 111 -11.15 4.24 0.43
N VAL A 112 -9.84 4.17 0.18
CA VAL A 112 -9.13 4.73 -0.99
C VAL A 112 -7.96 3.83 -1.34
N ASP A 113 -7.93 3.32 -2.58
CA ASP A 113 -6.82 2.51 -3.08
C ASP A 113 -5.84 3.39 -3.87
N VAL A 114 -4.69 3.68 -3.26
CA VAL A 114 -3.62 4.48 -3.87
C VAL A 114 -2.78 3.69 -4.89
N ASN A 115 -3.02 2.38 -5.02
CA ASN A 115 -2.42 1.55 -6.06
C ASN A 115 -3.38 1.32 -7.25
N ARG A 116 -4.18 2.35 -7.56
CA ARG A 116 -5.09 2.46 -8.72
C ARG A 116 -4.87 3.79 -9.42
N GLU A 117 -5.35 3.94 -10.66
CA GLU A 117 -5.44 5.26 -11.28
C GLU A 117 -6.39 6.16 -10.48
N PRO A 118 -6.12 7.48 -10.37
CA PRO A 118 -6.83 8.35 -9.42
C PRO A 118 -8.35 8.39 -9.60
N TYR A 119 -8.84 8.08 -10.79
CA TYR A 119 -10.26 8.23 -11.14
C TYR A 119 -10.87 6.96 -11.74
N GLU A 120 -10.37 5.78 -11.40
CA GLU A 120 -11.05 4.50 -11.67
C GLU A 120 -12.28 4.38 -10.76
N LEU A 121 -13.44 4.80 -11.24
CA LEU A 121 -14.69 4.90 -10.46
C LEU A 121 -15.80 4.06 -11.08
N ASP A 122 -16.42 3.18 -10.28
CA ASP A 122 -17.53 2.32 -10.72
C ASP A 122 -18.86 3.09 -10.68
N PRO A 123 -19.50 3.39 -11.84
CA PRO A 123 -20.75 4.16 -11.86
C PRO A 123 -21.89 3.56 -11.02
N ARG A 124 -21.85 2.24 -10.78
CA ARG A 124 -22.91 1.52 -10.03
C ARG A 124 -23.01 1.93 -8.57
N MET A 125 -21.91 2.45 -7.99
CA MET A 125 -21.85 2.79 -6.57
C MET A 125 -22.11 4.27 -6.25
N PHE A 126 -22.30 5.12 -7.25
CA PHE A 126 -22.43 6.57 -7.04
C PHE A 126 -23.83 7.10 -7.29
N GLU A 127 -24.22 8.10 -6.49
CA GLU A 127 -25.33 8.97 -6.78
C GLU A 127 -24.86 10.11 -7.70
N GLY A 128 -25.64 10.34 -8.77
CA GLY A 128 -25.33 11.38 -9.74
C GLY A 128 -24.38 10.91 -10.85
N ARG A 129 -24.00 11.86 -11.71
CA ARG A 129 -23.16 11.60 -12.88
C ARG A 129 -21.70 11.80 -12.53
N LEU A 130 -20.87 10.80 -12.84
CA LEU A 130 -19.41 10.91 -12.73
C LEU A 130 -18.85 11.95 -13.71
N PRO A 131 -17.74 12.63 -13.36
CA PRO A 131 -17.04 13.53 -14.27
C PRO A 131 -16.59 12.82 -15.54
N SER A 132 -16.51 13.55 -16.66
CA SER A 132 -16.12 12.98 -17.96
C SER A 132 -14.69 12.42 -17.99
N PHE A 133 -13.84 12.86 -17.08
CA PHE A 133 -12.46 12.36 -16.93
C PHE A 133 -12.36 11.06 -16.12
N ALA A 134 -13.45 10.57 -15.51
CA ALA A 134 -13.43 9.33 -14.74
C ALA A 134 -13.28 8.12 -15.68
N ASN A 135 -12.33 7.22 -15.35
CA ASN A 135 -12.19 5.93 -16.00
C ASN A 135 -13.22 4.95 -15.42
N THR A 136 -14.28 4.70 -16.20
CA THR A 136 -15.39 3.83 -15.80
C THR A 136 -15.37 2.46 -16.47
N ARG A 137 -14.33 2.15 -17.26
CA ARG A 137 -14.31 0.98 -18.16
C ARG A 137 -13.13 0.02 -17.92
N SER A 138 -12.24 0.31 -16.96
CA SER A 138 -11.15 -0.59 -16.67
C SER A 138 -11.67 -1.95 -16.15
N MET A 139 -10.87 -3.00 -16.31
CA MET A 139 -11.20 -4.32 -15.75
C MET A 139 -11.33 -4.29 -14.23
N ARG A 140 -10.59 -3.40 -13.56
CA ARG A 140 -10.66 -3.19 -12.12
C ARG A 140 -12.00 -2.57 -11.71
N VAL A 141 -12.44 -1.56 -12.44
CA VAL A 141 -13.77 -0.95 -12.26
C VAL A 141 -14.88 -1.98 -12.50
N ALA A 142 -14.78 -2.77 -13.56
CA ALA A 142 -15.73 -3.86 -13.83
C ALA A 142 -15.83 -4.83 -12.66
N GLY A 143 -14.71 -5.16 -12.02
CA GLY A 143 -14.62 -5.99 -10.81
C GLY A 143 -14.99 -5.29 -9.50
N GLY A 144 -15.31 -3.98 -9.52
CA GLY A 144 -15.62 -3.21 -8.31
C GLY A 144 -14.39 -2.81 -7.48
N LEU A 145 -13.17 -2.86 -8.06
CA LEU A 145 -11.89 -2.63 -7.41
C LEU A 145 -11.21 -1.35 -7.92
N GLY A 146 -11.97 -0.29 -8.14
CA GLY A 146 -11.44 1.02 -8.52
C GLY A 146 -10.74 1.75 -7.37
N THR A 147 -10.43 3.03 -7.59
CA THR A 147 -9.78 3.93 -6.60
C THR A 147 -10.60 4.05 -5.31
N VAL A 148 -11.92 4.12 -5.44
CA VAL A 148 -12.86 3.91 -4.34
C VAL A 148 -13.50 2.55 -4.58
N ALA A 149 -13.21 1.59 -3.72
CA ALA A 149 -13.65 0.22 -3.91
C ALA A 149 -15.16 0.08 -3.66
N ARG A 150 -15.85 -0.66 -4.56
CA ARG A 150 -17.24 -1.07 -4.33
C ARG A 150 -17.34 -2.37 -3.56
N VAL A 151 -16.34 -3.24 -3.73
CA VAL A 151 -16.33 -4.57 -3.11
C VAL A 151 -15.01 -4.83 -2.38
N VAL A 152 -15.07 -5.73 -1.41
CA VAL A 152 -13.89 -6.41 -0.83
C VAL A 152 -13.89 -7.89 -1.23
N GLY A 153 -12.99 -8.69 -0.71
CA GLY A 153 -12.84 -10.11 -1.04
C GLY A 153 -14.16 -10.84 -1.26
N ASP A 154 -14.16 -11.83 -2.14
CA ASP A 154 -15.34 -12.60 -2.54
C ASP A 154 -16.49 -11.74 -3.14
N ALA A 155 -16.16 -10.59 -3.73
CA ALA A 155 -17.09 -9.65 -4.35
C ALA A 155 -18.19 -9.11 -3.40
N GLN A 156 -17.91 -9.06 -2.08
CA GLN A 156 -18.86 -8.53 -1.10
C GLN A 156 -18.93 -7.00 -1.22
N GLU A 157 -20.13 -6.48 -1.46
CA GLU A 157 -20.36 -5.04 -1.57
C GLU A 157 -20.18 -4.33 -0.23
N ILE A 158 -19.39 -3.23 -0.26
CA ILE A 158 -19.02 -2.47 0.93
C ILE A 158 -20.21 -1.64 1.43
N TYR A 159 -20.85 -0.89 0.52
CA TYR A 159 -21.80 0.14 0.91
C TYR A 159 -23.24 -0.36 0.92
N ASP A 160 -24.02 0.05 1.90
CA ASP A 160 -25.45 -0.23 1.98
C ASP A 160 -26.24 0.59 0.94
N GLN A 161 -25.82 1.82 0.72
CA GLN A 161 -26.41 2.74 -0.26
C GLN A 161 -25.33 3.32 -1.17
N ARG A 162 -25.73 3.90 -2.30
CA ARG A 162 -24.81 4.63 -3.16
C ARG A 162 -24.23 5.83 -2.41
N ILE A 163 -22.96 6.10 -2.64
CA ILE A 163 -22.26 7.27 -2.08
C ILE A 163 -22.27 8.43 -3.09
N SER A 164 -22.14 9.66 -2.60
CA SER A 164 -22.06 10.82 -3.49
C SER A 164 -20.75 10.84 -4.27
N VAL A 165 -20.79 11.34 -5.50
CA VAL A 165 -19.57 11.59 -6.31
C VAL A 165 -18.64 12.57 -5.59
N ALA A 166 -19.20 13.57 -4.90
CA ALA A 166 -18.44 14.55 -4.13
C ALA A 166 -17.58 13.90 -3.03
N GLU A 167 -18.10 12.87 -2.34
CA GLU A 167 -17.36 12.14 -1.33
C GLU A 167 -16.18 11.38 -1.93
N ALA A 168 -16.35 10.69 -3.06
CA ALA A 168 -15.25 10.02 -3.74
C ALA A 168 -14.15 10.99 -4.18
N LEU A 169 -14.53 12.11 -4.78
CA LEU A 169 -13.60 13.14 -5.21
C LEU A 169 -12.86 13.75 -4.01
N ARG A 170 -13.55 13.95 -2.88
CA ARG A 170 -12.95 14.46 -1.65
C ARG A 170 -11.87 13.50 -1.11
N ARG A 171 -12.12 12.18 -1.10
CA ARG A 171 -11.10 11.17 -0.72
C ARG A 171 -9.88 11.23 -1.63
N ILE A 172 -10.09 11.38 -2.93
CA ILE A 172 -9.00 11.52 -3.90
C ILE A 172 -8.18 12.79 -3.64
N GLU A 173 -8.83 13.93 -3.41
CA GLU A 173 -8.15 15.20 -3.17
C GLU A 173 -7.36 15.21 -1.84
N LEU A 174 -7.95 14.68 -0.77
CA LEU A 174 -7.38 14.79 0.58
C LEU A 174 -6.44 13.65 0.96
N LEU A 175 -6.56 12.47 0.34
CA LEU A 175 -5.74 11.29 0.68
C LEU A 175 -4.87 10.86 -0.50
N TYR A 176 -5.48 10.53 -1.64
CA TYR A 176 -4.78 9.97 -2.79
C TYR A 176 -3.70 10.91 -3.33
N LYS A 177 -4.07 12.15 -3.67
CA LYS A 177 -3.14 13.12 -4.26
C LYS A 177 -1.99 13.53 -3.32
N PRO A 178 -2.24 13.83 -2.03
CA PRO A 178 -1.15 14.09 -1.08
C PRO A 178 -0.23 12.89 -0.88
N TYR A 179 -0.77 11.67 -0.83
CA TYR A 179 0.02 10.45 -0.76
C TYR A 179 1.00 10.36 -1.93
N HIS A 180 0.50 10.41 -3.16
CA HIS A 180 1.34 10.32 -4.36
C HIS A 180 2.32 11.49 -4.51
N ARG A 181 1.94 12.70 -4.08
CA ARG A 181 2.85 13.85 -4.03
C ARG A 181 4.04 13.59 -3.10
N THR A 182 3.77 13.02 -1.94
CA THR A 182 4.80 12.70 -0.95
C THR A 182 5.68 11.55 -1.40
N LEU A 183 5.09 10.46 -1.93
CA LEU A 183 5.84 9.32 -2.47
C LEU A 183 6.77 9.77 -3.63
N ARG A 184 6.25 10.57 -4.55
CA ARG A 184 7.06 11.14 -5.64
C ARG A 184 8.22 11.99 -5.11
N ARG A 185 7.96 12.87 -4.13
CA ARG A 185 9.00 13.70 -3.53
C ARG A 185 10.10 12.85 -2.90
N LEU A 186 9.74 11.83 -2.14
CA LEU A 186 10.65 10.90 -1.50
C LEU A 186 11.48 10.14 -2.55
N PHE A 187 10.84 9.58 -3.55
CA PHE A 187 11.47 8.83 -4.63
C PHE A 187 12.45 9.69 -5.44
N MET A 188 12.04 10.90 -5.82
CA MET A 188 12.90 11.85 -6.54
C MET A 188 14.05 12.40 -5.69
N ARG A 189 13.92 12.42 -4.36
CA ARG A 189 15.02 12.79 -3.46
C ARG A 189 16.12 11.72 -3.50
N VAL A 190 15.74 10.44 -3.35
CA VAL A 190 16.69 9.32 -3.45
C VAL A 190 17.35 9.31 -4.84
N HIS A 191 16.58 9.51 -5.90
CA HIS A 191 17.12 9.59 -7.26
C HIS A 191 18.14 10.73 -7.42
N ARG A 192 17.90 11.90 -6.86
CA ARG A 192 18.85 13.04 -6.95
C ARG A 192 20.14 12.77 -6.18
N GLU A 193 20.07 12.03 -5.08
CA GLU A 193 21.22 11.69 -4.23
C GLU A 193 22.13 10.66 -4.90
N PHE A 194 21.55 9.62 -5.50
CA PHE A 194 22.29 8.47 -6.03
C PHE A 194 22.37 8.43 -7.58
N GLY A 195 21.58 9.24 -8.29
CA GLY A 195 21.48 9.20 -9.74
C GLY A 195 20.61 8.06 -10.28
N ALA A 196 20.07 7.24 -9.39
CA ALA A 196 19.06 6.20 -9.62
C ALA A 196 18.22 6.02 -8.36
N ALA A 197 17.06 5.35 -8.46
CA ALA A 197 16.26 4.97 -7.31
C ALA A 197 15.46 3.69 -7.58
N ILE A 198 15.31 2.85 -6.54
CA ILE A 198 14.50 1.63 -6.53
C ILE A 198 13.37 1.83 -5.52
N LEU A 199 12.12 1.81 -5.98
CA LEU A 199 10.93 1.76 -5.17
C LEU A 199 10.47 0.31 -5.05
N VAL A 200 10.51 -0.24 -3.83
CA VAL A 200 9.93 -1.55 -3.51
C VAL A 200 8.54 -1.34 -2.94
N ASP A 201 7.51 -1.69 -3.71
CA ASP A 201 6.10 -1.59 -3.33
C ASP A 201 5.65 -2.88 -2.64
N CYS A 202 5.54 -2.84 -1.32
CA CYS A 202 5.33 -4.02 -0.48
C CYS A 202 3.85 -4.27 -0.24
N HIS A 203 3.42 -5.48 -0.56
CA HIS A 203 2.05 -5.98 -0.45
C HIS A 203 1.99 -7.34 0.19
N SER A 204 0.78 -7.82 0.45
CA SER A 204 0.55 -9.20 0.84
C SER A 204 -0.59 -9.83 0.08
N MET A 205 -0.47 -11.15 -0.11
CA MET A 205 -1.52 -11.95 -0.71
C MET A 205 -2.08 -12.96 0.30
N PRO A 206 -3.41 -13.27 0.25
CA PRO A 206 -4.00 -14.30 1.09
C PRO A 206 -3.35 -15.68 0.90
N SER A 207 -3.18 -16.43 1.98
CA SER A 207 -2.58 -17.77 1.96
C SER A 207 -3.49 -18.86 1.39
N GLY A 208 -4.79 -18.76 1.65
CA GLY A 208 -5.82 -19.63 1.10
C GLY A 208 -6.60 -18.83 0.06
N THR A 209 -6.96 -19.27 -0.98
CA THR A 209 -7.65 -20.41 -1.49
C THR A 209 -7.09 -20.78 -2.84
N ALA A 210 -6.60 -21.94 -2.93
CA ALA A 210 -6.61 -22.61 -4.20
C ALA A 210 -8.03 -22.54 -4.80
N GLY A 211 -8.21 -21.83 -5.89
CA GLY A 211 -9.08 -22.35 -6.91
C GLY A 211 -8.57 -23.78 -7.17
N ARG A 212 -9.39 -24.66 -7.67
CA ARG A 212 -9.16 -26.10 -7.90
C ARG A 212 -7.83 -26.54 -8.54
N ASP A 213 -6.83 -25.67 -8.64
CA ASP A 213 -5.48 -25.97 -9.12
C ASP A 213 -4.58 -26.33 -7.92
N GLU A 214 -4.22 -27.60 -7.84
CA GLU A 214 -3.40 -28.26 -6.81
C GLU A 214 -1.93 -27.80 -6.76
N ARG A 215 -1.57 -26.66 -7.39
CA ARG A 215 -0.20 -26.16 -7.37
C ARG A 215 0.08 -25.40 -6.08
N PRO A 216 1.21 -25.69 -5.39
CA PRO A 216 1.63 -24.88 -4.25
C PRO A 216 1.71 -23.41 -4.66
N ARG A 217 1.11 -22.51 -3.87
CA ARG A 217 1.27 -21.08 -4.08
C ARG A 217 2.71 -20.67 -3.81
N ALA A 218 3.19 -19.66 -4.55
CA ALA A 218 4.44 -19.04 -4.22
C ALA A 218 4.38 -18.42 -2.81
N ASP A 219 5.49 -18.48 -2.11
CA ASP A 219 5.67 -17.77 -0.84
C ASP A 219 5.76 -16.26 -1.08
N LEU A 220 6.47 -15.86 -2.15
CA LEU A 220 6.56 -14.47 -2.59
C LEU A 220 6.40 -14.35 -4.10
N VAL A 221 5.83 -13.22 -4.53
CA VAL A 221 5.73 -12.87 -5.94
C VAL A 221 6.41 -11.54 -6.19
N ILE A 222 7.31 -11.51 -7.18
CA ILE A 222 7.96 -10.30 -7.67
C ILE A 222 7.24 -9.83 -8.92
N GLY A 223 6.70 -8.61 -8.87
CA GLY A 223 6.03 -7.96 -9.99
C GLY A 223 6.88 -6.82 -10.55
N ASP A 224 7.44 -7.01 -11.74
CA ASP A 224 8.27 -6.03 -12.45
C ASP A 224 7.65 -5.58 -13.78
N ARG A 225 6.33 -5.76 -13.91
CA ARG A 225 5.59 -5.43 -15.14
C ARG A 225 6.20 -6.07 -16.38
N TYR A 226 6.63 -7.34 -16.24
CA TYR A 226 7.31 -8.11 -17.29
C TYR A 226 8.60 -7.44 -17.79
N GLY A 227 9.38 -6.87 -16.85
CA GLY A 227 10.66 -6.22 -17.12
C GLY A 227 10.56 -4.77 -17.60
N THR A 228 9.35 -4.15 -17.55
CA THR A 228 9.17 -2.76 -18.02
C THR A 228 9.34 -1.71 -16.93
N SER A 229 9.22 -2.09 -15.65
CA SER A 229 9.24 -1.13 -14.52
C SER A 229 10.58 -1.05 -13.78
N CYS A 230 11.47 -2.00 -13.99
CA CYS A 230 12.85 -1.96 -13.47
C CYS A 230 13.81 -2.69 -14.40
N VAL A 231 15.12 -2.42 -14.25
CA VAL A 231 16.15 -3.21 -14.95
C VAL A 231 16.25 -4.62 -14.37
N PRO A 232 16.67 -5.63 -15.15
CA PRO A 232 16.67 -7.04 -14.72
C PRO A 232 17.41 -7.30 -13.41
N VAL A 233 18.55 -6.66 -13.16
CA VAL A 233 19.35 -6.85 -11.95
C VAL A 233 18.55 -6.62 -10.66
N VAL A 234 17.57 -5.72 -10.65
CA VAL A 234 16.72 -5.45 -9.49
C VAL A 234 15.86 -6.67 -9.15
N SER A 235 15.11 -7.19 -10.13
CA SER A 235 14.24 -8.35 -9.91
C SER A 235 15.01 -9.65 -9.72
N GLU A 236 16.19 -9.80 -10.34
CA GLU A 236 17.10 -10.94 -10.17
C GLU A 236 17.75 -10.96 -8.78
N THR A 237 18.14 -9.80 -8.25
CA THR A 237 18.66 -9.67 -6.87
C THR A 237 17.59 -10.07 -5.87
N LEU A 238 16.35 -9.59 -6.03
CA LEU A 238 15.22 -9.99 -5.18
C LEU A 238 14.99 -11.50 -5.24
N GLU A 239 14.88 -12.07 -6.45
CA GLU A 239 14.62 -13.49 -6.64
C GLU A 239 15.72 -14.36 -6.04
N THR A 240 16.99 -14.01 -6.30
CA THR A 240 18.15 -14.75 -5.79
C THR A 240 18.20 -14.72 -4.26
N ALA A 241 17.98 -13.56 -3.67
CA ALA A 241 17.98 -13.41 -2.22
C ALA A 241 16.86 -14.22 -1.57
N LEU A 242 15.63 -14.08 -2.06
CA LEU A 242 14.46 -14.77 -1.50
C LEU A 242 14.55 -16.30 -1.67
N ARG A 243 15.01 -16.78 -2.82
CA ARG A 243 15.29 -18.21 -3.02
C ARG A 243 16.42 -18.70 -2.09
N GLY A 244 17.43 -17.86 -1.85
CA GLY A 244 18.52 -18.15 -0.91
C GLY A 244 18.05 -18.31 0.53
N PHE A 245 16.94 -17.67 0.93
CA PHE A 245 16.28 -17.87 2.23
C PHE A 245 15.39 -19.13 2.25
N GLY A 246 15.21 -19.81 1.11
CA GLY A 246 14.44 -21.03 0.99
C GLY A 246 12.98 -20.83 0.54
N TYR A 247 12.61 -19.63 0.11
CA TYR A 247 11.24 -19.34 -0.34
C TYR A 247 10.97 -19.78 -1.79
N ALA A 248 9.73 -20.20 -2.03
CA ALA A 248 9.18 -20.41 -3.36
C ALA A 248 8.80 -19.06 -3.98
N VAL A 249 9.57 -18.61 -4.97
CA VAL A 249 9.40 -17.30 -5.60
C VAL A 249 8.82 -17.45 -7.01
N SER A 250 7.80 -16.65 -7.34
CA SER A 250 7.25 -16.49 -8.67
C SER A 250 7.48 -15.07 -9.19
N ARG A 251 7.54 -14.91 -10.53
CA ARG A 251 7.63 -13.59 -11.18
C ARG A 251 6.37 -13.30 -11.98
N ASN A 252 5.77 -12.12 -11.76
CA ASN A 252 4.64 -11.57 -12.52
C ASN A 252 3.35 -12.40 -12.53
N LYS A 253 3.31 -13.51 -11.80
CA LYS A 253 2.13 -14.39 -11.71
C LYS A 253 1.88 -14.81 -10.27
N PRO A 254 0.68 -14.57 -9.74
CA PRO A 254 -0.48 -13.93 -10.39
C PRO A 254 -0.42 -12.38 -10.40
N TYR A 255 0.58 -11.75 -9.78
CA TYR A 255 0.68 -10.30 -9.60
C TYR A 255 1.90 -9.75 -10.35
N ALA A 256 1.66 -8.99 -11.41
CA ALA A 256 2.72 -8.43 -12.23
C ALA A 256 3.16 -7.00 -11.81
N GLY A 257 2.52 -6.43 -10.82
CA GLY A 257 2.69 -5.05 -10.40
C GLY A 257 1.43 -4.20 -10.64
N GLY A 258 1.12 -3.32 -9.68
CA GLY A 258 -0.01 -2.42 -9.70
C GLY A 258 0.26 -1.08 -10.39
N PHE A 259 -0.60 -0.09 -10.10
CA PHE A 259 -0.46 1.27 -10.62
C PHE A 259 0.85 1.92 -10.15
N ILE A 260 1.23 1.75 -8.88
CA ILE A 260 2.47 2.33 -8.34
C ILE A 260 3.68 1.81 -9.13
N THR A 261 3.77 0.50 -9.34
CA THR A 261 4.88 -0.10 -10.10
C THR A 261 4.94 0.44 -11.53
N GLU A 262 3.80 0.53 -12.21
CA GLU A 262 3.70 1.04 -13.58
C GLU A 262 4.00 2.54 -13.70
N HIS A 263 3.44 3.33 -12.76
CA HIS A 263 3.51 4.79 -12.81
C HIS A 263 4.89 5.36 -12.42
N TYR A 264 5.58 4.68 -11.48
CA TYR A 264 6.86 5.15 -10.96
C TYR A 264 8.06 4.51 -11.67
N GLY A 265 7.89 3.30 -12.24
CA GLY A 265 8.95 2.63 -12.98
C GLY A 265 9.23 3.28 -14.34
N ASN A 266 10.44 3.79 -14.51
CA ASN A 266 10.97 4.29 -15.78
C ASN A 266 12.48 4.04 -15.81
N PRO A 267 12.91 2.80 -16.13
CA PRO A 267 14.32 2.41 -16.12
C PRO A 267 15.20 3.27 -17.03
N ALA A 268 14.63 3.79 -18.13
CA ALA A 268 15.36 4.67 -19.04
C ALA A 268 15.82 5.98 -18.39
N THR A 269 15.28 6.33 -17.24
CA THR A 269 15.68 7.52 -16.46
C THR A 269 16.32 7.16 -15.12
N GLY A 270 16.61 5.89 -14.85
CA GLY A 270 17.17 5.43 -13.57
C GLY A 270 16.12 5.35 -12.45
N LEU A 271 14.84 5.35 -12.79
CA LEU A 271 13.73 5.17 -11.85
C LEU A 271 13.19 3.75 -11.98
N HIS A 272 13.38 2.95 -10.94
CA HIS A 272 12.96 1.56 -10.92
C HIS A 272 11.86 1.36 -9.89
N ALA A 273 10.82 0.60 -10.24
CA ALA A 273 9.77 0.21 -9.33
C ALA A 273 9.51 -1.30 -9.45
N VAL A 274 9.40 -1.98 -8.32
CA VAL A 274 9.11 -3.41 -8.26
C VAL A 274 8.11 -3.67 -7.14
N GLN A 275 7.13 -4.52 -7.40
CA GLN A 275 6.16 -4.96 -6.39
C GLN A 275 6.65 -6.25 -5.74
N LEU A 276 6.52 -6.34 -4.41
CA LEU A 276 6.77 -7.53 -3.63
C LEU A 276 5.50 -7.96 -2.93
N GLU A 277 4.94 -9.10 -3.33
CA GLU A 277 3.77 -9.72 -2.71
C GLU A 277 4.22 -10.82 -1.75
N ILE A 278 3.85 -10.71 -0.49
CA ILE A 278 4.22 -11.62 0.58
C ILE A 278 3.01 -12.48 0.95
N ASN A 279 3.15 -13.81 0.92
CA ASN A 279 2.10 -14.71 1.38
C ASN A 279 1.88 -14.52 2.89
N ARG A 280 0.63 -14.22 3.28
CA ARG A 280 0.27 -13.92 4.68
C ARG A 280 0.60 -15.05 5.64
N ALA A 281 0.55 -16.30 5.20
CA ALA A 281 0.92 -17.45 6.04
C ALA A 281 2.36 -17.40 6.57
N LEU A 282 3.26 -16.65 5.92
CA LEU A 282 4.66 -16.52 6.34
C LEU A 282 4.81 -15.71 7.63
N TYR A 283 3.88 -14.82 7.94
CA TYR A 283 4.08 -13.84 9.00
C TYR A 283 2.87 -13.58 9.91
N MET A 284 1.66 -14.10 9.55
CA MET A 284 0.46 -13.87 10.36
C MET A 284 -0.51 -15.05 10.37
N ASP A 285 -1.37 -15.12 11.38
CA ASP A 285 -2.61 -15.87 11.40
C ASP A 285 -3.73 -15.00 10.81
N GLU A 286 -4.18 -15.30 9.59
CA GLU A 286 -5.19 -14.53 8.89
C GLU A 286 -6.59 -14.59 9.53
N ARG A 287 -6.87 -15.64 10.32
CA ARG A 287 -8.17 -15.78 11.01
C ARG A 287 -8.24 -14.91 12.25
N ARG A 288 -7.10 -14.77 12.94
CA ARG A 288 -7.01 -14.02 14.21
C ARG A 288 -6.54 -12.59 14.00
N TYR A 289 -5.98 -12.26 12.82
CA TYR A 289 -5.27 -11.02 12.58
C TYR A 289 -4.17 -10.77 13.63
N GLU A 290 -3.34 -11.79 13.85
CA GLU A 290 -2.22 -11.76 14.80
C GLU A 290 -0.93 -12.12 14.07
N ARG A 291 0.19 -11.55 14.50
CA ARG A 291 1.52 -11.93 13.98
C ARG A 291 1.83 -13.37 14.37
N SER A 292 2.43 -14.11 13.45
CA SER A 292 2.93 -15.45 13.72
C SER A 292 4.30 -15.44 14.39
N ALA A 293 4.77 -16.59 14.88
CA ALA A 293 6.12 -16.72 15.45
C ALA A 293 7.25 -16.46 14.43
N SER A 294 6.95 -16.56 13.12
CA SER A 294 7.92 -16.30 12.04
C SER A 294 7.98 -14.83 11.60
N PHE A 295 7.18 -13.95 12.19
CA PHE A 295 7.14 -12.54 11.82
C PHE A 295 8.51 -11.85 11.89
N ASP A 296 9.20 -11.97 13.03
CA ASP A 296 10.50 -11.30 13.26
C ASP A 296 11.59 -11.88 12.36
N ARG A 297 11.54 -13.19 12.05
CA ARG A 297 12.45 -13.81 11.09
C ARG A 297 12.30 -13.20 9.71
N LEU A 298 11.05 -13.10 9.20
CA LEU A 298 10.78 -12.52 7.89
C LEU A 298 11.19 -11.04 7.84
N ALA A 299 10.92 -10.27 8.90
CA ALA A 299 11.36 -8.88 9.00
C ALA A 299 12.89 -8.76 8.89
N GLY A 300 13.66 -9.60 9.59
CA GLY A 300 15.12 -9.65 9.49
C GLY A 300 15.61 -10.07 8.10
N GLU A 301 14.92 -11.00 7.42
CA GLU A 301 15.23 -11.39 6.05
C GLU A 301 14.97 -10.26 5.05
N LEU A 302 13.93 -9.43 5.27
CA LEU A 302 13.68 -8.22 4.48
C LEU A 302 14.76 -7.14 4.70
N GLU A 303 15.33 -7.03 5.89
CA GLU A 303 16.49 -6.15 6.13
C GLU A 303 17.71 -6.59 5.30
N ILE A 304 18.01 -7.90 5.26
CA ILE A 304 19.09 -8.44 4.42
C ILE A 304 18.78 -8.21 2.92
N LEU A 305 17.52 -8.39 2.52
CA LEU A 305 17.09 -8.13 1.14
C LEU A 305 17.31 -6.67 0.74
N ALA A 306 16.96 -5.73 1.62
CA ALA A 306 17.16 -4.31 1.42
C ALA A 306 18.65 -3.95 1.26
N ALA A 307 19.51 -4.54 2.10
CA ALA A 307 20.95 -4.36 2.00
C ALA A 307 21.50 -4.85 0.64
N ARG A 308 21.07 -6.02 0.16
CA ARG A 308 21.48 -6.55 -1.15
C ARG A 308 21.02 -5.67 -2.31
N LEU A 309 19.83 -5.07 -2.24
CA LEU A 309 19.38 -4.11 -3.23
C LEU A 309 20.22 -2.83 -3.21
N ALA A 310 20.62 -2.38 -2.03
CA ALA A 310 21.47 -1.19 -1.88
C ALA A 310 22.92 -1.42 -2.36
N GLU A 311 23.37 -2.67 -2.42
CA GLU A 311 24.67 -3.07 -2.94
C GLU A 311 24.74 -3.18 -4.48
N ILE A 312 23.60 -3.07 -5.18
CA ILE A 312 23.58 -3.06 -6.66
C ILE A 312 24.42 -1.87 -7.15
N PRO A 313 25.41 -2.09 -8.03
CA PRO A 313 26.22 -1.01 -8.57
C PRO A 313 25.36 0.06 -9.25
N LEU A 314 25.59 1.33 -8.91
CA LEU A 314 24.80 2.42 -9.45
C LEU A 314 24.87 2.55 -10.97
N GLU A 315 25.97 2.11 -11.59
CA GLU A 315 26.13 2.05 -13.05
C GLU A 315 25.12 1.10 -13.73
N GLU A 316 24.70 0.04 -13.04
CA GLU A 316 23.68 -0.90 -13.54
C GLU A 316 22.25 -0.34 -13.41
N LEU A 317 22.06 0.64 -12.52
CA LEU A 317 20.78 1.30 -12.28
C LEU A 317 20.61 2.60 -13.08
N ARG A 318 21.71 3.23 -13.48
CA ARG A 318 21.66 4.51 -14.20
C ARG A 318 21.35 4.30 -15.67
N PRO A 319 20.72 5.29 -16.33
CA PRO A 319 20.53 5.25 -17.76
C PRO A 319 21.86 5.07 -18.49
N TYR A 320 21.88 4.21 -19.49
CA TYR A 320 23.06 4.09 -20.36
C TYR A 320 23.30 5.45 -21.04
N ARG A 321 24.36 6.13 -20.65
CA ARG A 321 24.85 7.30 -21.41
C ARG A 321 25.58 6.74 -22.62
N ALA A 322 24.96 6.82 -23.80
CA ALA A 322 25.71 6.68 -25.02
C ALA A 322 26.86 7.69 -24.95
N ALA A 323 28.10 7.23 -25.12
CA ALA A 323 29.23 8.11 -25.27
C ALA A 323 28.89 9.07 -26.43
N ALA A 324 28.84 10.39 -26.13
CA ALA A 324 28.76 11.39 -27.18
C ALA A 324 30.07 11.25 -27.98
N GLU A 325 29.96 10.71 -29.19
CA GLU A 325 31.02 10.74 -30.17
C GLU A 325 31.25 12.19 -30.63
#